data_3d7bd3f20748283058ba13eab09e34f9
#
_entry.id   3d7bd3f20748283058ba13eab09e34f9
#
_cell.length_a   1.000
_cell.length_b   1.000
_cell.length_c   1.000
_cell.angle_alpha   90.00
_cell.angle_beta   90.00
_cell.angle_gamma   90.00
#
_symmetry.space_group_name_H-M   'P 1'
#
loop_
_entity.id
_entity.type
_entity.pdbx_description
1 polymer ?
#
loop_
_entity_poly.entity_id
_entity_poly.type
_entity_poly.pdbx_seq_one_letter_code
_entity_poly.pdbx_strand_id
1 'polypeptide(L)'
;RVRRQRQMCIRDSLCAMLIAMTAIGKTRWHHIIRLMQIPLAFVILGCIMILLQVSHHGEKMLLAIPVGSWYFGVTAESVHQFGQVFLQCLAAVSCLYFLSTSTPMTELFTALRRMHIPGFLVEMMELVYRYIFVLLEAASQIRNAQECRLGYATLKTGFYSTGQLISNLFLRAYRQADRTYTAMESRGYTDEVRTLGLAYETKGWQKGLAVGYSVLLTAAVLICRIGGSRWGLF
;
A
#
# COMPACT_ATOMS: atom_id res chain seq x y z
N ARG A 1 -3.97 25.14 -18.82
CA ARG A 1 -4.30 23.98 -19.67
C ARG A 1 -3.58 22.70 -19.18
N VAL A 2 -2.29 22.73 -18.89
CA VAL A 2 -1.49 21.55 -18.45
C VAL A 2 -2.00 20.98 -17.11
N ARG A 3 -2.37 21.82 -16.15
CA ARG A 3 -2.94 21.37 -14.85
C ARG A 3 -4.27 20.62 -15.03
N ARG A 4 -5.17 21.08 -15.91
CA ARG A 4 -6.43 20.37 -16.23
C ARG A 4 -6.17 19.01 -16.89
N GLN A 5 -5.20 18.94 -17.77
CA GLN A 5 -4.84 17.71 -18.49
C GLN A 5 -4.26 16.64 -17.53
N ARG A 6 -3.44 17.07 -16.55
CA ARG A 6 -2.94 16.17 -15.48
C ARG A 6 -4.09 15.63 -14.62
N GLN A 7 -5.07 16.45 -14.29
CA GLN A 7 -6.25 16.00 -13.54
C GLN A 7 -7.12 15.01 -14.34
N MET A 8 -7.25 15.17 -15.64
CA MET A 8 -7.94 14.20 -16.50
C MET A 8 -7.23 12.85 -16.49
N CYS A 9 -5.90 12.83 -16.69
CA CYS A 9 -5.13 11.57 -16.66
C CYS A 9 -5.23 10.84 -15.31
N ILE A 10 -5.26 11.55 -14.18
CA ILE A 10 -5.42 10.96 -12.85
C ILE A 10 -6.82 10.37 -12.69
N ARG A 11 -7.86 11.08 -13.13
CA ARG A 11 -9.25 10.60 -13.10
C ARG A 11 -9.43 9.37 -13.99
N ASP A 12 -8.88 9.39 -15.18
CA ASP A 12 -8.97 8.27 -16.12
C ASP A 12 -8.22 7.03 -15.58
N SER A 13 -7.06 7.23 -14.98
CA SER A 13 -6.31 6.16 -14.30
C SER A 13 -7.10 5.58 -13.12
N LEU A 14 -7.73 6.42 -12.30
CA LEU A 14 -8.56 5.97 -11.18
C LEU A 14 -9.79 5.18 -11.68
N CYS A 15 -10.50 5.69 -12.69
CA CYS A 15 -11.63 4.98 -13.29
C CYS A 15 -11.18 3.64 -13.91
N ALA A 16 -10.08 3.63 -14.64
CA ALA A 16 -9.55 2.41 -15.24
C ALA A 16 -9.19 1.35 -14.19
N MET A 17 -8.55 1.75 -13.07
CA MET A 17 -8.21 0.84 -11.99
C MET A 17 -9.45 0.32 -11.24
N LEU A 18 -10.45 1.15 -11.00
CA LEU A 18 -11.71 0.70 -10.39
C LEU A 18 -12.46 -0.28 -11.30
N ILE A 19 -12.50 -0.02 -12.61
CA ILE A 19 -13.08 -0.94 -13.59
C ILE A 19 -12.27 -2.25 -13.65
N ALA A 20 -10.95 -2.18 -13.65
CA ALA A 20 -10.10 -3.36 -13.63
C ALA A 20 -10.29 -4.20 -12.36
N MET A 21 -10.46 -3.55 -11.20
CA MET A 21 -10.75 -4.22 -9.92
C MET A 21 -12.06 -5.03 -9.97
N THR A 22 -13.09 -4.48 -10.62
CA THR A 22 -14.40 -5.15 -10.72
C THR A 22 -14.43 -6.19 -11.83
N ALA A 23 -13.79 -5.91 -12.98
CA ALA A 23 -13.82 -6.79 -14.14
C ALA A 23 -12.86 -7.99 -14.00
N ILE A 24 -11.64 -7.76 -13.50
CA ILE A 24 -10.59 -8.77 -13.39
C ILE A 24 -10.61 -9.43 -12.00
N GLY A 25 -10.72 -8.63 -10.93
CA GLY A 25 -10.69 -9.10 -9.55
C GLY A 25 -11.95 -9.80 -9.07
N LYS A 26 -13.07 -9.73 -9.83
CA LYS A 26 -14.40 -10.27 -9.42
C LYS A 26 -14.79 -9.87 -8.00
N THR A 27 -14.22 -8.81 -7.47
CA THR A 27 -14.44 -8.36 -6.10
C THR A 27 -15.76 -7.62 -5.99
N ARG A 28 -16.57 -7.93 -4.99
CA ARG A 28 -17.86 -7.25 -4.76
C ARG A 28 -17.61 -5.79 -4.40
N TRP A 29 -18.35 -4.87 -5.00
CA TRP A 29 -18.25 -3.41 -4.75
C TRP A 29 -18.25 -3.05 -3.26
N HIS A 30 -19.06 -3.72 -2.48
CA HIS A 30 -19.13 -3.49 -1.03
C HIS A 30 -17.81 -3.77 -0.31
N HIS A 31 -17.05 -4.77 -0.76
CA HIS A 31 -15.74 -5.09 -0.18
C HIS A 31 -14.69 -4.03 -0.55
N ILE A 32 -14.72 -3.54 -1.79
CA ILE A 32 -13.84 -2.46 -2.26
C ILE A 32 -14.09 -1.17 -1.47
N ILE A 33 -15.34 -0.78 -1.29
CA ILE A 33 -15.72 0.41 -0.53
C ILE A 33 -15.24 0.29 0.92
N ARG A 34 -15.46 -0.86 1.54
CA ARG A 34 -15.03 -1.11 2.93
C ARG A 34 -13.52 -1.05 3.10
N LEU A 35 -12.75 -1.59 2.14
CA LEU A 35 -11.29 -1.52 2.13
C LEU A 35 -10.80 -0.08 1.95
N MET A 36 -11.47 0.71 1.10
CA MET A 36 -11.08 2.10 0.85
C MET A 36 -11.43 3.06 1.99
N GLN A 37 -12.32 2.69 2.91
CA GLN A 37 -12.74 3.58 4.01
C GLN A 37 -11.57 4.02 4.90
N ILE A 38 -10.66 3.12 5.27
CA ILE A 38 -9.54 3.42 6.16
C ILE A 38 -8.55 4.39 5.52
N PRO A 39 -8.02 4.12 4.31
CA PRO A 39 -7.12 5.07 3.64
C PRO A 39 -7.82 6.39 3.30
N LEU A 40 -9.10 6.35 2.94
CA LEU A 40 -9.87 7.54 2.60
C LEU A 40 -9.99 8.48 3.81
N ALA A 41 -10.30 7.94 4.99
CA ALA A 41 -10.37 8.72 6.23
C ALA A 41 -9.02 9.38 6.55
N PHE A 42 -7.90 8.65 6.38
CA PHE A 42 -6.56 9.16 6.60
C PHE A 42 -6.18 10.25 5.58
N VAL A 43 -6.52 10.04 4.31
CA VAL A 43 -6.28 11.04 3.23
C VAL A 43 -7.10 12.30 3.48
N ILE A 44 -8.37 12.19 3.89
CA ILE A 44 -9.20 13.34 4.23
C ILE A 44 -8.57 14.12 5.39
N LEU A 45 -8.17 13.43 6.46
CA LEU A 45 -7.54 14.07 7.63
C LEU A 45 -6.25 14.82 7.23
N GLY A 46 -5.39 14.20 6.42
CA GLY A 46 -4.18 14.83 5.91
C GLY A 46 -4.45 16.01 4.98
N CYS A 47 -5.46 15.89 4.11
CA CYS A 47 -5.84 16.95 3.17
C CYS A 47 -6.52 18.14 3.88
N ILE A 48 -7.17 17.95 5.02
CA ILE A 48 -7.72 19.08 5.84
C ILE A 48 -6.58 19.98 6.30
N MET A 49 -5.42 19.45 6.64
CA MET A 49 -4.25 20.26 7.01
C MET A 49 -3.74 21.12 5.84
N ILE A 50 -3.85 20.62 4.61
CA ILE A 50 -3.49 21.39 3.40
C ILE A 50 -4.52 22.50 3.13
N LEU A 51 -5.77 22.26 3.48
CA LEU A 51 -6.85 23.23 3.32
C LEU A 51 -6.69 24.42 4.28
N LEU A 52 -6.22 24.15 5.51
CA LEU A 52 -5.96 25.16 6.54
C LEU A 52 -4.57 25.77 6.34
N GLN A 53 -4.52 26.89 5.65
CA GLN A 53 -3.30 27.65 5.41
C GLN A 53 -3.14 28.77 6.44
N VAL A 54 -1.93 28.89 6.99
CA VAL A 54 -1.58 29.96 7.92
C VAL A 54 -0.78 31.02 7.17
N SER A 55 -1.22 32.27 7.18
CA SER A 55 -0.53 33.38 6.54
C SER A 55 -0.49 34.62 7.42
N HIS A 56 0.60 35.39 7.30
CA HIS A 56 0.74 36.69 7.94
C HIS A 56 -0.02 37.81 7.20
N HIS A 57 -0.41 37.60 5.93
CA HIS A 57 -1.08 38.60 5.09
C HIS A 57 -2.41 38.01 4.60
N GLY A 58 -3.53 38.59 5.08
CA GLY A 58 -4.90 38.10 4.80
C GLY A 58 -5.46 38.43 3.44
N GLU A 59 -4.69 38.99 2.50
CA GLU A 59 -5.24 39.63 1.26
C GLU A 59 -5.86 38.70 0.21
N LYS A 60 -5.77 37.35 0.36
CA LYS A 60 -6.32 36.39 -0.63
C LYS A 60 -7.08 35.22 0.00
N MET A 61 -7.58 35.35 1.22
CA MET A 61 -8.33 34.28 1.89
C MET A 61 -9.83 34.41 1.62
N LEU A 62 -10.46 33.28 1.21
CA LEU A 62 -11.93 33.17 1.05
C LEU A 62 -12.66 33.20 2.38
N LEU A 63 -12.06 32.59 3.41
CA LEU A 63 -12.52 32.59 4.80
C LEU A 63 -11.30 32.76 5.69
N ALA A 64 -11.23 33.83 6.46
CA ALA A 64 -10.13 34.11 7.37
C ALA A 64 -10.67 34.25 8.80
N ILE A 65 -10.11 33.48 9.73
CA ILE A 65 -10.37 33.60 11.18
C ILE A 65 -9.12 34.23 11.78
N PRO A 66 -9.19 35.47 12.29
CA PRO A 66 -8.04 36.13 12.93
C PRO A 66 -7.81 35.52 14.31
N VAL A 67 -6.61 34.95 14.53
CA VAL A 67 -6.15 34.46 15.82
C VAL A 67 -4.88 35.21 16.17
N GLY A 68 -5.01 36.38 16.81
CA GLY A 68 -3.89 37.24 17.15
C GLY A 68 -3.20 37.84 15.91
N SER A 69 -1.90 37.60 15.75
CA SER A 69 -1.10 38.06 14.60
C SER A 69 -1.14 37.12 13.39
N TRP A 70 -1.88 36.05 13.44
CA TRP A 70 -1.94 34.98 12.42
C TRP A 70 -3.37 34.88 11.88
N TYR A 71 -3.46 34.70 10.57
CA TYR A 71 -4.72 34.45 9.88
C TYR A 71 -4.78 32.99 9.48
N PHE A 72 -5.75 32.26 10.04
CA PHE A 72 -6.08 30.91 9.62
C PHE A 72 -7.22 30.96 8.63
N GLY A 73 -7.02 30.45 7.44
CA GLY A 73 -8.07 30.52 6.44
C GLY A 73 -7.86 29.59 5.25
N VAL A 74 -8.88 29.56 4.42
CA VAL A 74 -8.93 28.78 3.20
C VAL A 74 -8.71 29.71 2.01
N THR A 75 -7.72 29.39 1.20
CA THR A 75 -7.40 30.11 -0.03
C THR A 75 -7.95 29.35 -1.25
N ALA A 76 -8.32 30.01 -2.32
CA ALA A 76 -8.75 29.34 -3.56
C ALA A 76 -7.66 28.38 -4.10
N GLU A 77 -6.40 28.71 -3.87
CA GLU A 77 -5.26 27.90 -4.24
C GLU A 77 -5.16 26.63 -3.37
N SER A 78 -5.43 26.74 -2.06
CA SER A 78 -5.46 25.60 -1.13
C SER A 78 -6.57 24.60 -1.49
N VAL A 79 -7.75 25.09 -1.89
CA VAL A 79 -8.85 24.23 -2.36
C VAL A 79 -8.46 23.45 -3.62
N HIS A 80 -7.78 24.11 -4.53
CA HIS A 80 -7.31 23.46 -5.75
C HIS A 80 -6.21 22.42 -5.46
N GLN A 81 -5.27 22.74 -4.56
CA GLN A 81 -4.22 21.82 -4.12
C GLN A 81 -4.83 20.62 -3.38
N PHE A 82 -5.78 20.86 -2.47
CA PHE A 82 -6.55 19.80 -1.80
C PHE A 82 -7.14 18.82 -2.81
N GLY A 83 -7.89 19.30 -3.79
CA GLY A 83 -8.53 18.45 -4.81
C GLY A 83 -7.50 17.64 -5.62
N GLN A 84 -6.37 18.26 -5.96
CA GLN A 84 -5.31 17.59 -6.72
C GLN A 84 -4.63 16.47 -5.91
N VAL A 85 -4.22 16.75 -4.67
CA VAL A 85 -3.55 15.78 -3.79
C VAL A 85 -4.52 14.67 -3.42
N PHE A 86 -5.78 15.00 -3.13
CA PHE A 86 -6.82 14.02 -2.81
C PHE A 86 -7.02 13.00 -3.94
N LEU A 87 -7.20 13.48 -5.18
CA LEU A 87 -7.36 12.61 -6.35
C LEU A 87 -6.10 11.76 -6.61
N GLN A 88 -4.92 12.35 -6.44
CA GLN A 88 -3.66 11.64 -6.64
C GLN A 88 -3.47 10.51 -5.60
N CYS A 89 -3.76 10.78 -4.34
CA CYS A 89 -3.71 9.77 -3.28
C CYS A 89 -4.73 8.65 -3.52
N LEU A 90 -5.96 8.99 -3.91
CA LEU A 90 -6.97 7.99 -4.25
C LEU A 90 -6.54 7.10 -5.41
N ALA A 91 -5.97 7.68 -6.47
CA ALA A 91 -5.47 6.91 -7.60
C ALA A 91 -4.32 5.96 -7.19
N ALA A 92 -3.38 6.45 -6.38
CA ALA A 92 -2.28 5.63 -5.88
C ALA A 92 -2.76 4.47 -5.00
N VAL A 93 -3.68 4.75 -4.08
CA VAL A 93 -4.27 3.74 -3.18
C VAL A 93 -5.07 2.71 -3.97
N SER A 94 -5.86 3.13 -4.96
CA SER A 94 -6.63 2.19 -5.79
C SER A 94 -5.73 1.26 -6.60
N CYS A 95 -4.58 1.76 -7.09
CA CYS A 95 -3.58 0.95 -7.78
C CYS A 95 -2.95 -0.10 -6.85
N LEU A 96 -2.60 0.30 -5.61
CA LEU A 96 -2.05 -0.61 -4.60
C LEU A 96 -3.05 -1.70 -4.23
N TYR A 97 -4.33 -1.35 -4.02
CA TYR A 97 -5.36 -2.33 -3.71
C TYR A 97 -5.65 -3.28 -4.88
N PHE A 98 -5.61 -2.78 -6.11
CA PHE A 98 -5.72 -3.63 -7.28
C PHE A 98 -4.63 -4.69 -7.28
N LEU A 99 -3.37 -4.29 -7.09
CA LEU A 99 -2.25 -5.23 -7.02
C LEU A 99 -2.42 -6.24 -5.87
N SER A 100 -2.76 -5.76 -4.68
CA SER A 100 -2.90 -6.59 -3.48
C SER A 100 -4.05 -7.61 -3.56
N THR A 101 -5.15 -7.27 -4.25
CA THR A 101 -6.31 -8.16 -4.36
C THR A 101 -6.27 -9.07 -5.58
N SER A 102 -5.55 -8.68 -6.64
CA SER A 102 -5.48 -9.45 -7.89
C SER A 102 -4.31 -10.41 -7.95
N THR A 103 -3.22 -10.13 -7.22
CA THR A 103 -1.96 -10.89 -7.34
C THR A 103 -1.66 -11.64 -6.05
N PRO A 104 -1.65 -12.99 -6.06
CA PRO A 104 -1.17 -13.78 -4.93
C PRO A 104 0.31 -13.50 -4.65
N MET A 105 0.72 -13.56 -3.38
CA MET A 105 2.12 -13.27 -2.99
C MET A 105 3.13 -14.21 -3.65
N THR A 106 2.76 -15.46 -3.93
CA THR A 106 3.61 -16.43 -4.64
C THR A 106 3.94 -16.00 -6.06
N GLU A 107 3.00 -15.38 -6.76
CA GLU A 107 3.22 -14.82 -8.10
C GLU A 107 4.10 -13.57 -8.05
N LEU A 108 3.90 -12.75 -7.02
CA LEU A 108 4.73 -11.56 -6.79
C LEU A 108 6.20 -11.96 -6.59
N PHE A 109 6.49 -12.99 -5.78
CA PHE A 109 7.86 -13.50 -5.60
C PHE A 109 8.45 -14.04 -6.89
N THR A 110 7.66 -14.74 -7.70
CA THR A 110 8.09 -15.22 -9.01
C THR A 110 8.42 -14.06 -9.97
N ALA A 111 7.64 -12.99 -9.93
CA ALA A 111 7.90 -11.78 -10.71
C ALA A 111 9.19 -11.08 -10.25
N LEU A 112 9.43 -11.00 -8.93
CA LEU A 112 10.64 -10.42 -8.35
C LEU A 112 11.90 -11.20 -8.75
N ARG A 113 11.85 -12.52 -8.80
CA ARG A 113 12.95 -13.36 -9.33
C ARG A 113 13.26 -13.02 -10.80
N ARG A 114 12.23 -12.77 -11.61
CA ARG A 114 12.42 -12.37 -13.03
C ARG A 114 13.01 -10.98 -13.20
N MET A 115 12.86 -10.10 -12.22
CA MET A 115 13.43 -8.74 -12.21
C MET A 115 14.92 -8.70 -11.82
N HIS A 116 15.63 -9.85 -11.83
CA HIS A 116 17.05 -9.97 -11.45
C HIS A 116 17.37 -9.59 -10.01
N ILE A 117 16.40 -9.67 -9.10
CA ILE A 117 16.65 -9.52 -7.68
C ILE A 117 17.43 -10.76 -7.21
N PRO A 118 18.46 -10.61 -6.35
CA PRO A 118 19.21 -11.73 -5.81
C PRO A 118 18.31 -12.81 -5.23
N GLY A 119 18.49 -14.08 -5.62
CA GLY A 119 17.65 -15.22 -5.23
C GLY A 119 17.48 -15.32 -3.72
N PHE A 120 18.57 -15.13 -2.97
CA PHE A 120 18.57 -15.11 -1.50
C PHE A 120 17.53 -14.17 -0.88
N LEU A 121 17.37 -12.94 -1.41
CA LEU A 121 16.37 -12.01 -0.89
C LEU A 121 14.94 -12.50 -1.11
N VAL A 122 14.66 -13.07 -2.28
CA VAL A 122 13.32 -13.57 -2.59
C VAL A 122 12.99 -14.78 -1.71
N GLU A 123 13.97 -15.66 -1.45
CA GLU A 123 13.81 -16.78 -0.53
C GLU A 123 13.53 -16.34 0.90
N MET A 124 14.26 -15.31 1.38
CA MET A 124 13.98 -14.72 2.68
C MET A 124 12.56 -14.16 2.75
N MET A 125 12.08 -13.49 1.70
CA MET A 125 10.70 -13.01 1.63
C MET A 125 9.68 -14.15 1.66
N GLU A 126 9.91 -15.24 0.93
CA GLU A 126 9.04 -16.42 0.93
C GLU A 126 8.96 -17.07 2.32
N LEU A 127 10.12 -17.23 2.98
CA LEU A 127 10.18 -17.77 4.35
C LEU A 127 9.45 -16.85 5.34
N VAL A 128 9.72 -15.54 5.31
CA VAL A 128 9.06 -14.57 6.19
C VAL A 128 7.55 -14.62 5.97
N TYR A 129 7.08 -14.61 4.73
CA TYR A 129 5.66 -14.68 4.41
C TYR A 129 4.99 -15.94 4.99
N ARG A 130 5.63 -17.09 4.86
CA ARG A 130 5.15 -18.34 5.44
C ARG A 130 5.08 -18.28 6.98
N TYR A 131 6.14 -17.76 7.61
CA TYR A 131 6.20 -17.71 9.07
C TYR A 131 5.30 -16.65 9.70
N ILE A 132 4.89 -15.61 8.98
CA ILE A 132 3.88 -14.66 9.45
C ILE A 132 2.61 -15.40 9.90
N PHE A 133 2.08 -16.31 9.10
CA PHE A 133 0.85 -17.06 9.44
C PHE A 133 1.06 -18.01 10.61
N VAL A 134 2.19 -18.71 10.66
CA VAL A 134 2.54 -19.61 11.78
C VAL A 134 2.66 -18.84 13.10
N LEU A 135 3.29 -17.65 13.05
CA LEU A 135 3.45 -16.82 14.24
C LEU A 135 2.15 -16.14 14.67
N LEU A 136 1.29 -15.73 13.72
CA LEU A 136 -0.02 -15.20 14.04
C LEU A 136 -0.93 -16.21 14.73
N GLU A 137 -0.90 -17.47 14.28
CA GLU A 137 -1.62 -18.55 14.95
C GLU A 137 -1.08 -18.80 16.36
N ALA A 138 0.25 -18.84 16.50
CA ALA A 138 0.88 -18.98 17.80
C ALA A 138 0.57 -17.81 18.74
N ALA A 139 0.56 -16.58 18.23
CA ALA A 139 0.19 -15.38 18.98
C ALA A 139 -1.26 -15.45 19.46
N SER A 140 -2.18 -15.89 18.59
CA SER A 140 -3.58 -16.09 18.92
C SER A 140 -3.77 -17.11 20.05
N GLN A 141 -3.06 -18.25 19.98
CA GLN A 141 -3.10 -19.28 21.03
C GLN A 141 -2.61 -18.75 22.39
N ILE A 142 -1.47 -18.02 22.39
CA ILE A 142 -0.91 -17.41 23.61
C ILE A 142 -1.88 -16.38 24.17
N ARG A 143 -2.43 -15.53 23.32
CA ARG A 143 -3.39 -14.49 23.72
C ARG A 143 -4.65 -15.09 24.34
N ASN A 144 -5.25 -16.09 23.71
CA ASN A 144 -6.42 -16.78 24.24
C ASN A 144 -6.14 -17.38 25.63
N ALA A 145 -4.97 -18.01 25.81
CA ALA A 145 -4.57 -18.53 27.12
C ALA A 145 -4.39 -17.44 28.18
N GLN A 146 -3.93 -16.24 27.79
CA GLN A 146 -3.81 -15.09 28.68
C GLN A 146 -5.17 -14.47 29.00
N GLU A 147 -6.10 -14.42 28.03
CA GLU A 147 -7.47 -13.95 28.25
C GLU A 147 -8.23 -14.84 29.23
N CYS A 148 -8.11 -16.17 29.13
CA CYS A 148 -8.66 -17.12 30.10
C CYS A 148 -8.14 -16.90 31.54
N ARG A 149 -6.94 -16.33 31.67
CA ARG A 149 -6.32 -16.00 32.98
C ARG A 149 -6.55 -14.56 33.42
N LEU A 150 -7.51 -13.86 32.81
CA LEU A 150 -7.82 -12.44 33.06
C LEU A 150 -6.61 -11.51 32.83
N GLY A 151 -5.70 -11.88 31.94
CA GLY A 151 -4.48 -11.11 31.64
C GLY A 151 -4.75 -9.73 31.06
N TYR A 152 -5.93 -9.47 30.54
CA TYR A 152 -6.36 -8.19 29.94
C TYR A 152 -7.48 -7.49 30.71
N ALA A 153 -7.73 -7.89 31.96
CA ALA A 153 -8.81 -7.31 32.78
C ALA A 153 -8.58 -5.84 33.11
N THR A 154 -7.32 -5.40 33.29
CA THR A 154 -6.95 -4.00 33.54
C THR A 154 -5.89 -3.53 32.55
N LEU A 155 -5.77 -2.21 32.34
CA LEU A 155 -4.74 -1.65 31.45
C LEU A 155 -3.33 -2.08 31.87
N LYS A 156 -3.02 -2.08 33.16
CA LYS A 156 -1.71 -2.47 33.69
C LYS A 156 -1.39 -3.94 33.41
N THR A 157 -2.34 -4.85 33.70
CA THR A 157 -2.19 -6.28 33.40
C THR A 157 -2.14 -6.54 31.90
N GLY A 158 -2.88 -5.77 31.09
CA GLY A 158 -2.87 -5.86 29.65
C GLY A 158 -1.50 -5.52 29.03
N PHE A 159 -0.84 -4.46 29.49
CA PHE A 159 0.51 -4.13 29.07
C PHE A 159 1.52 -5.23 29.46
N TYR A 160 1.43 -5.75 30.67
CA TYR A 160 2.29 -6.84 31.13
C TYR A 160 2.07 -8.12 30.31
N SER A 161 0.82 -8.51 30.08
CA SER A 161 0.47 -9.68 29.26
C SER A 161 0.93 -9.53 27.81
N THR A 162 0.81 -8.32 27.23
CA THR A 162 1.33 -8.05 25.88
C THR A 162 2.85 -8.17 25.83
N GLY A 163 3.57 -7.67 26.81
CA GLY A 163 5.02 -7.84 26.92
C GLY A 163 5.43 -9.31 27.01
N GLN A 164 4.73 -10.11 27.81
CA GLN A 164 4.93 -11.57 27.91
C GLN A 164 4.62 -12.28 26.59
N LEU A 165 3.56 -11.86 25.87
CA LEU A 165 3.20 -12.41 24.58
C LEU A 165 4.32 -12.17 23.57
N ILE A 166 4.83 -10.95 23.46
CA ILE A 166 5.90 -10.59 22.52
C ILE A 166 7.17 -11.41 22.86
N SER A 167 7.56 -11.49 24.13
CA SER A 167 8.75 -12.24 24.56
C SER A 167 8.64 -13.72 24.25
N ASN A 168 7.51 -14.35 24.58
CA ASN A 168 7.30 -15.77 24.31
C ASN A 168 7.19 -16.07 22.81
N LEU A 169 6.58 -15.17 22.04
CA LEU A 169 6.50 -15.29 20.59
C LEU A 169 7.87 -15.19 19.94
N PHE A 170 8.71 -14.27 20.42
CA PHE A 170 10.09 -14.13 19.95
C PHE A 170 10.91 -15.40 20.20
N LEU A 171 10.86 -15.94 21.44
CA LEU A 171 11.56 -17.19 21.78
C LEU A 171 11.06 -18.36 20.93
N ARG A 172 9.75 -18.44 20.67
CA ARG A 172 9.18 -19.47 19.81
C ARG A 172 9.64 -19.32 18.36
N ALA A 173 9.67 -18.08 17.83
CA ALA A 173 10.16 -17.77 16.49
C ALA A 173 11.63 -18.15 16.34
N TYR A 174 12.47 -17.77 17.31
CA TYR A 174 13.89 -18.10 17.32
C TYR A 174 14.14 -19.62 17.28
N ARG A 175 13.49 -20.35 18.17
CA ARG A 175 13.59 -21.84 18.19
C ARG A 175 13.07 -22.47 16.90
N GLN A 176 12.05 -21.89 16.29
CA GLN A 176 11.52 -22.36 15.02
C GLN A 176 12.48 -22.11 13.87
N ALA A 177 13.14 -20.96 13.86
CA ALA A 177 14.17 -20.63 12.86
C ALA A 177 15.35 -21.61 12.94
N ASP A 178 15.85 -21.88 14.16
CA ASP A 178 16.94 -22.81 14.40
C ASP A 178 16.59 -24.24 13.92
N ARG A 179 15.42 -24.74 14.28
CA ARG A 179 14.93 -26.04 13.81
C ARG A 179 14.80 -26.12 12.29
N THR A 180 14.31 -25.02 11.67
CA THR A 180 14.13 -24.94 10.22
C THR A 180 15.49 -24.95 9.53
N TYR A 181 16.45 -24.19 10.05
CA TYR A 181 17.80 -24.15 9.52
C TYR A 181 18.47 -25.54 9.58
N THR A 182 18.45 -26.20 10.73
CA THR A 182 18.99 -27.55 10.91
C THR A 182 18.31 -28.57 9.98
N ALA A 183 16.99 -28.46 9.79
CA ALA A 183 16.26 -29.32 8.87
C ALA A 183 16.59 -29.05 7.40
N MET A 184 16.91 -27.82 7.02
CA MET A 184 17.35 -27.47 5.68
C MET A 184 18.77 -27.98 5.42
N GLU A 185 19.68 -27.81 6.37
CA GLU A 185 21.06 -28.30 6.29
C GLU A 185 21.11 -29.82 6.14
N SER A 186 20.33 -30.57 6.94
CA SER A 186 20.25 -32.03 6.83
C SER A 186 19.66 -32.52 5.49
N ARG A 187 18.98 -31.68 4.74
CA ARG A 187 18.45 -31.96 3.39
C ARG A 187 19.38 -31.50 2.27
N GLY A 188 20.61 -31.08 2.61
CA GLY A 188 21.60 -30.62 1.62
C GLY A 188 21.27 -29.28 0.99
N TYR A 189 20.72 -28.34 1.79
CA TYR A 189 20.47 -26.98 1.33
C TYR A 189 21.76 -26.32 0.87
N THR A 190 21.78 -25.90 -0.39
CA THR A 190 22.91 -25.24 -1.06
C THR A 190 22.47 -23.87 -1.59
N ASP A 191 22.08 -22.96 -0.69
CA ASP A 191 21.73 -21.56 -0.99
C ASP A 191 20.60 -21.30 -2.00
N GLU A 192 19.88 -22.33 -2.48
CA GLU A 192 18.70 -22.15 -3.34
C GLU A 192 17.54 -23.07 -2.93
N VAL A 193 16.45 -22.50 -2.46
CA VAL A 193 15.16 -23.21 -2.33
C VAL A 193 14.41 -23.10 -3.67
N ARG A 194 14.34 -24.17 -4.41
CA ARG A 194 13.53 -24.24 -5.63
C ARG A 194 12.08 -24.55 -5.26
N THR A 195 11.25 -23.55 -5.21
CA THR A 195 9.79 -23.72 -5.12
C THR A 195 9.22 -24.04 -6.49
N LEU A 196 8.29 -24.99 -6.54
CA LEU A 196 7.51 -25.29 -7.75
C LEU A 196 6.61 -24.07 -8.03
N GLY A 197 7.08 -23.16 -8.88
CA GLY A 197 6.30 -22.04 -9.37
C GLY A 197 5.15 -22.55 -10.23
N LEU A 198 3.94 -22.07 -10.00
CA LEU A 198 2.83 -22.30 -10.91
C LEU A 198 3.18 -21.68 -12.27
N ALA A 199 3.36 -22.52 -13.29
CA ALA A 199 3.58 -22.05 -14.65
C ALA A 199 2.25 -21.53 -15.20
N TYR A 200 2.01 -20.22 -15.10
CA TYR A 200 0.87 -19.58 -15.74
C TYR A 200 1.16 -19.38 -17.23
N GLU A 201 0.44 -20.06 -18.07
CA GLU A 201 0.38 -19.77 -19.50
C GLU A 201 -0.46 -18.51 -19.73
N THR A 202 0.21 -17.37 -19.75
CA THR A 202 -0.46 -16.12 -20.12
C THR A 202 -0.69 -16.08 -21.61
N LYS A 203 -1.94 -15.94 -22.05
CA LYS A 203 -2.29 -15.77 -23.46
C LYS A 203 -1.60 -14.53 -24.01
N GLY A 204 -0.99 -14.62 -25.20
CA GLY A 204 -0.19 -13.55 -25.80
C GLY A 204 -0.89 -12.19 -25.89
N TRP A 205 -2.21 -12.19 -26.11
CA TRP A 205 -3.03 -10.98 -26.17
C TRP A 205 -3.10 -10.24 -24.83
N GLN A 206 -3.10 -10.93 -23.68
CA GLN A 206 -3.10 -10.30 -22.35
C GLN A 206 -1.79 -9.55 -22.08
N LYS A 207 -0.66 -10.13 -22.53
CA LYS A 207 0.64 -9.44 -22.50
C LYS A 207 0.63 -8.20 -23.38
N GLY A 208 0.06 -8.31 -24.59
CA GLY A 208 -0.08 -7.18 -25.51
C GLY A 208 -0.92 -6.04 -24.94
N LEU A 209 -2.04 -6.33 -24.27
CA LEU A 209 -2.87 -5.34 -23.59
C LEU A 209 -2.14 -4.66 -22.43
N ALA A 210 -1.45 -5.42 -21.59
CA ALA A 210 -0.71 -4.87 -20.45
C ALA A 210 0.43 -3.95 -20.90
N VAL A 211 1.20 -4.36 -21.93
CA VAL A 211 2.26 -3.54 -22.52
C VAL A 211 1.69 -2.33 -23.22
N GLY A 212 0.62 -2.49 -24.01
CA GLY A 212 -0.05 -1.38 -24.70
C GLY A 212 -0.56 -0.33 -23.71
N TYR A 213 -1.19 -0.75 -22.63
CA TYR A 213 -1.67 0.16 -21.56
C TYR A 213 -0.51 0.88 -20.84
N SER A 214 0.57 0.18 -20.51
CA SER A 214 1.74 0.79 -19.88
C SER A 214 2.46 1.80 -20.80
N VAL A 215 2.57 1.49 -22.08
CA VAL A 215 3.13 2.39 -23.10
C VAL A 215 2.24 3.61 -23.28
N LEU A 216 0.92 3.44 -23.31
CA LEU A 216 -0.04 4.56 -23.43
C LEU A 216 0.04 5.49 -22.23
N LEU A 217 0.14 4.94 -21.00
CA LEU A 217 0.30 5.75 -19.79
C LEU A 217 1.64 6.51 -19.77
N THR A 218 2.74 5.84 -20.12
CA THR A 218 4.07 6.50 -20.17
C THR A 218 4.13 7.56 -21.27
N ALA A 219 3.56 7.30 -22.43
CA ALA A 219 3.45 8.28 -23.52
C ALA A 219 2.61 9.50 -23.09
N ALA A 220 1.47 9.28 -22.44
CA ALA A 220 0.64 10.37 -21.91
C ALA A 220 1.40 11.24 -20.89
N VAL A 221 2.14 10.63 -19.96
CA VAL A 221 2.98 11.34 -18.98
C VAL A 221 4.10 12.12 -19.68
N LEU A 222 4.78 11.52 -20.66
CA LEU A 222 5.85 12.17 -21.42
C LEU A 222 5.34 13.35 -22.24
N ILE A 223 4.21 13.20 -22.93
CA ILE A 223 3.58 14.29 -23.68
C ILE A 223 3.19 15.44 -22.75
N CYS A 224 2.62 15.15 -21.59
CA CYS A 224 2.31 16.15 -20.57
C CYS A 224 3.57 16.87 -20.04
N ARG A 225 4.67 16.15 -19.88
CA ARG A 225 5.95 16.69 -19.38
C ARG A 225 6.62 17.57 -20.45
N ILE A 226 6.70 17.11 -21.69
CA ILE A 226 7.31 17.84 -22.80
C ILE A 226 6.45 19.05 -23.19
N GLY A 227 5.14 18.90 -23.21
CA GLY A 227 4.22 20.02 -23.46
C GLY A 227 4.32 21.11 -22.38
N GLY A 228 4.56 20.72 -21.10
CA GLY A 228 4.78 21.65 -19.98
C GLY A 228 6.10 22.41 -20.07
N SER A 229 7.17 21.78 -20.53
CA SER A 229 8.50 22.41 -20.66
C SER A 229 8.60 23.37 -21.84
N ARG A 230 7.83 23.16 -22.91
CA ARG A 230 7.82 24.04 -24.10
C ARG A 230 7.08 25.37 -23.90
N TRP A 231 6.28 25.50 -22.85
CA TRP A 231 5.48 26.70 -22.56
C TRP A 231 5.96 27.45 -21.33
N GLY A 232 7.21 27.28 -20.88
CA GLY A 232 7.94 28.21 -20.00
C GLY A 232 7.17 28.75 -18.80
N LEU A 233 6.41 27.91 -18.08
CA LEU A 233 5.67 28.29 -16.87
C LEU A 233 6.19 27.43 -15.71
N PHE A 234 7.28 27.92 -15.09
CA PHE A 234 7.60 27.65 -13.70
C PHE A 234 6.76 28.52 -12.79
#